data_a006035955e1c0e69c0d43f72bbdf199
#
_entry.id   a006035955e1c0e69c0d43f72bbdf199
#
_cell.length_a   1.000
_cell.length_b   1.000
_cell.length_c   1.000
_cell.angle_alpha   90.00
_cell.angle_beta   90.00
_cell.angle_gamma   90.00
#
_symmetry.space_group_name_H-M   'P 1'
#
loop_
_entity.id
_entity.type
_entity.pdbx_description
1 polymer ?
#
loop_
_entity_poly.entity_id
_entity_poly.type
_entity_poly.pdbx_seq_one_letter_code
_entity_poly.pdbx_strand_id
1 'polypeptide(L)'
;MVMIDACHIKDWPAFSWRGYMIDVGRNYMPVDLLKEQIDVMSRYKLNVVHFHPTEDIAWRIAIKQYPQLTAPEYMLRKKGMYYTESEIKELIQYCKERYIAFVPEIDMPGHSAAFKRAMKTDMQSDSGIIIVKNILKEFCETYDVPYIHIGADEVKITNKDFIPEMTELLVSMGKKVIGWQPGGNFSNHTIRQLWMEEKGHHEKNQTIQYIDSRHLYLNHIDPLETPVTIFYRKIGDKEKGDNSMLGGTLCMWQDRAVASWNDILGMNAVYPGMLAFAERCWKGGGVDGWTAVIDEKNRNLDYSEFENRLLDHKQQYFPNKPFPYVRQSYMKWDFYGPYDNSGDIKQQFAPELSTFDTSKTRALFSGIGGTIVLRHWWAPLIKGMLDSAKENTTWYAQTKVWSPVDRVQSFWIGFNNLSRSMATDSPPAGAWDNKGSAVWVNGNLIPPPQWIRGGQKGNLEIPLIDEGYAYRAPTKIFLKQGWNDVLIKVPVGSFKGKDWQNPVKWMFTFVQVPSD
;
A
#
# COMPACT_ATOMS: atom_id res chain seq x y z
N MET A 1 -12.44 40.93 -1.45
CA MET A 1 -13.15 40.50 -0.23
C MET A 1 -13.94 39.24 -0.61
N VAL A 2 -13.65 38.10 0.00
CA VAL A 2 -14.44 36.88 -0.21
C VAL A 2 -15.55 36.92 0.82
N MET A 3 -16.80 36.94 0.39
CA MET A 3 -17.96 36.80 1.28
C MET A 3 -18.26 35.31 1.45
N ILE A 4 -18.41 34.88 2.69
CA ILE A 4 -18.83 33.53 3.04
C ILE A 4 -20.20 33.69 3.73
N ASP A 5 -21.18 32.95 3.26
CA ASP A 5 -22.52 32.95 3.88
C ASP A 5 -22.44 32.43 5.32
N ALA A 6 -23.26 32.97 6.18
CA ALA A 6 -23.36 32.47 7.55
C ALA A 6 -23.76 30.99 7.54
N CYS A 7 -22.95 30.15 8.17
CA CYS A 7 -23.19 28.72 8.24
C CYS A 7 -23.00 28.21 9.67
N HIS A 8 -23.65 27.09 9.98
CA HIS A 8 -23.42 26.33 11.20
C HIS A 8 -22.75 25.03 10.83
N ILE A 9 -21.46 24.87 11.26
CA ILE A 9 -20.68 23.67 10.98
C ILE A 9 -20.64 22.81 12.23
N LYS A 10 -21.04 21.54 12.08
CA LYS A 10 -20.96 20.51 13.11
C LYS A 10 -20.24 19.29 12.52
N ASP A 11 -18.97 19.16 12.84
CA ASP A 11 -18.08 18.19 12.19
C ASP A 11 -17.04 17.63 13.16
N TRP A 12 -16.86 16.30 13.16
CA TRP A 12 -15.86 15.58 13.97
C TRP A 12 -15.48 14.25 13.32
N PRO A 13 -14.27 13.70 13.58
CA PRO A 13 -13.87 12.43 13.01
C PRO A 13 -14.59 11.24 13.64
N ALA A 14 -14.85 10.22 12.83
CA ALA A 14 -15.36 8.93 13.34
C ALA A 14 -14.31 8.18 14.16
N PHE A 15 -13.00 8.35 13.84
CA PHE A 15 -11.89 7.72 14.55
C PHE A 15 -10.93 8.75 15.10
N SER A 16 -10.51 8.58 16.36
CA SER A 16 -9.57 9.49 17.03
C SER A 16 -8.12 9.31 16.54
N TRP A 17 -7.72 8.09 16.15
CA TRP A 17 -6.42 7.77 15.59
C TRP A 17 -6.50 7.64 14.07
N ARG A 18 -5.77 8.48 13.36
CA ARG A 18 -5.74 8.56 11.90
C ARG A 18 -4.28 8.69 11.47
N GLY A 19 -3.60 7.53 11.45
CA GLY A 19 -2.15 7.46 11.31
C GLY A 19 -1.68 7.23 9.86
N TYR A 20 -0.46 7.68 9.60
CA TYR A 20 0.31 7.30 8.43
C TYR A 20 1.72 6.88 8.87
N MET A 21 2.13 5.67 8.51
CA MET A 21 3.44 5.10 8.82
C MET A 21 4.36 5.19 7.62
N ILE A 22 5.61 5.57 7.87
CA ILE A 22 6.67 5.72 6.87
C ILE A 22 7.87 4.88 7.31
N ASP A 23 8.20 3.85 6.51
CA ASP A 23 9.42 3.07 6.68
C ASP A 23 10.60 3.82 6.05
N VAL A 24 11.42 4.41 6.87
CA VAL A 24 12.67 5.06 6.48
C VAL A 24 13.89 4.21 6.82
N GLY A 25 13.69 3.12 7.53
CA GLY A 25 14.73 2.14 7.86
C GLY A 25 15.26 1.42 6.63
N ARG A 26 14.34 0.87 5.79
CA ARG A 26 14.71 0.17 4.57
C ARG A 26 15.19 1.11 3.46
N ASN A 27 14.50 2.22 3.23
CA ASN A 27 14.96 3.26 2.29
C ASN A 27 14.90 4.64 2.96
N TYR A 28 16.05 5.29 3.10
CA TYR A 28 16.12 6.65 3.63
C TYR A 28 15.25 7.61 2.81
N MET A 29 14.62 8.55 3.47
CA MET A 29 13.85 9.62 2.86
C MET A 29 14.33 10.98 3.39
N PRO A 30 14.62 11.97 2.53
CA PRO A 30 15.04 13.30 2.98
C PRO A 30 13.97 14.00 3.83
N VAL A 31 14.42 14.82 4.78
CA VAL A 31 13.55 15.54 5.72
C VAL A 31 12.50 16.39 4.98
N ASP A 32 12.88 17.06 3.89
CA ASP A 32 11.95 17.88 3.11
C ASP A 32 10.82 17.05 2.49
N LEU A 33 11.13 15.83 2.02
CA LEU A 33 10.11 14.94 1.48
C LEU A 33 9.19 14.35 2.59
N LEU A 34 9.73 14.18 3.81
CA LEU A 34 8.90 13.83 4.98
C LEU A 34 7.97 14.98 5.35
N LYS A 35 8.48 16.21 5.40
CA LYS A 35 7.67 17.41 5.67
C LYS A 35 6.57 17.62 4.64
N GLU A 36 6.86 17.38 3.36
CA GLU A 36 5.84 17.44 2.31
C GLU A 36 4.67 16.49 2.60
N GLN A 37 4.96 15.26 3.01
CA GLN A 37 3.92 14.29 3.37
C GLN A 37 3.17 14.70 4.63
N ILE A 38 3.86 15.24 5.63
CA ILE A 38 3.26 15.78 6.87
C ILE A 38 2.32 16.96 6.55
N ASP A 39 2.67 17.82 5.58
CA ASP A 39 1.78 18.91 5.13
C ASP A 39 0.50 18.36 4.49
N VAL A 40 0.61 17.29 3.67
CA VAL A 40 -0.56 16.62 3.12
C VAL A 40 -1.40 16.00 4.25
N MET A 41 -0.77 15.31 5.21
CA MET A 41 -1.47 14.76 6.38
C MET A 41 -2.26 15.82 7.13
N SER A 42 -1.64 16.95 7.43
CA SER A 42 -2.27 18.08 8.12
C SER A 42 -3.50 18.60 7.37
N ARG A 43 -3.37 18.81 6.05
CA ARG A 43 -4.46 19.28 5.19
C ARG A 43 -5.68 18.35 5.21
N TYR A 44 -5.42 17.04 5.25
CA TYR A 44 -6.48 16.00 5.25
C TYR A 44 -6.78 15.44 6.63
N LYS A 45 -6.37 16.15 7.69
CA LYS A 45 -6.72 15.84 9.09
C LYS A 45 -6.26 14.45 9.57
N LEU A 46 -5.20 13.89 8.97
CA LEU A 46 -4.44 12.80 9.58
C LEU A 46 -3.63 13.37 10.74
N ASN A 47 -3.58 12.66 11.88
CA ASN A 47 -3.07 13.26 13.13
C ASN A 47 -1.96 12.45 13.81
N VAL A 48 -1.44 11.41 13.15
CA VAL A 48 -0.33 10.60 13.67
C VAL A 48 0.65 10.27 12.55
N VAL A 49 1.91 10.67 12.69
CA VAL A 49 3.04 10.11 11.93
C VAL A 49 3.63 8.95 12.72
N HIS A 50 3.60 7.76 12.16
CA HIS A 50 4.33 6.62 12.68
C HIS A 50 5.64 6.50 11.90
N PHE A 51 6.75 6.81 12.55
CA PHE A 51 8.07 6.92 11.95
C PHE A 51 8.89 5.67 12.27
N HIS A 52 9.23 4.88 11.25
CA HIS A 52 9.91 3.59 11.38
C HIS A 52 11.37 3.67 10.88
N PRO A 53 12.35 4.07 11.73
CA PRO A 53 13.74 4.33 11.33
C PRO A 53 14.70 3.17 11.59
N THR A 54 14.25 2.06 12.18
CA THR A 54 15.12 0.93 12.56
C THR A 54 14.66 -0.36 11.91
N GLU A 55 15.58 -1.03 11.23
CA GLU A 55 15.30 -2.19 10.40
C GLU A 55 16.52 -3.10 10.19
N ASP A 56 16.30 -4.28 9.62
CA ASP A 56 17.38 -5.18 9.20
C ASP A 56 18.35 -4.52 8.22
N ILE A 57 17.83 -3.67 7.36
CA ILE A 57 18.60 -2.96 6.33
C ILE A 57 19.50 -1.88 6.93
N ALA A 58 18.98 -1.07 7.83
CA ALA A 58 19.73 0.01 8.47
C ALA A 58 19.05 0.51 9.75
N TRP A 59 19.86 1.01 10.65
CA TRP A 59 19.46 1.86 11.77
C TRP A 59 19.69 3.32 11.39
N ARG A 60 18.65 4.14 11.36
CA ARG A 60 18.75 5.50 10.77
C ARG A 60 18.46 6.65 11.74
N ILE A 61 18.57 6.42 13.03
CA ILE A 61 18.41 7.45 14.03
C ILE A 61 19.67 7.55 14.90
N ALA A 62 20.20 8.75 15.07
CA ALA A 62 21.41 8.95 15.87
C ALA A 62 21.16 8.67 17.35
N ILE A 63 22.06 7.88 17.96
CA ILE A 63 22.14 7.62 19.41
C ILE A 63 23.55 7.98 19.85
N LYS A 64 23.69 8.94 20.74
CA LYS A 64 25.02 9.49 21.15
C LYS A 64 25.87 8.43 21.84
N GLN A 65 25.27 7.61 22.71
CA GLN A 65 25.97 6.53 23.42
C GLN A 65 26.45 5.41 22.48
N TYR A 66 25.81 5.27 21.31
CA TYR A 66 26.08 4.19 20.36
C TYR A 66 26.18 4.68 18.92
N PRO A 67 27.17 5.59 18.61
CA PRO A 67 27.28 6.20 17.29
C PRO A 67 27.52 5.19 16.16
N GLN A 68 28.05 3.99 16.46
CA GLN A 68 28.24 2.92 15.49
C GLN A 68 26.91 2.40 14.89
N LEU A 69 25.75 2.63 15.51
CA LEU A 69 24.47 2.21 14.95
C LEU A 69 24.18 2.89 13.60
N THR A 70 24.66 4.11 13.40
CA THR A 70 24.49 4.87 12.15
C THR A 70 25.73 4.84 11.25
N ALA A 71 26.74 4.03 11.57
CA ALA A 71 27.95 3.94 10.77
C ALA A 71 27.67 3.28 9.40
N PRO A 72 28.23 3.81 8.30
CA PRO A 72 27.93 3.37 6.93
C PRO A 72 28.18 1.88 6.66
N GLU A 73 29.19 1.29 7.32
CA GLU A 73 29.57 -0.12 7.16
C GLU A 73 28.50 -1.10 7.65
N TYR A 74 27.59 -0.67 8.54
CA TYR A 74 26.52 -1.51 9.07
C TYR A 74 25.18 -1.31 8.36
N MET A 75 25.12 -0.41 7.38
CA MET A 75 23.95 -0.19 6.54
C MET A 75 24.06 -0.95 5.21
N LEU A 76 23.00 -1.63 4.78
CA LEU A 76 22.97 -2.35 3.50
C LEU A 76 22.55 -1.45 2.33
N ARG A 77 21.65 -0.48 2.57
CA ARG A 77 21.18 0.49 1.56
C ARG A 77 21.40 1.91 2.03
N LYS A 78 21.64 2.84 1.08
CA LYS A 78 21.79 4.27 1.36
C LYS A 78 22.75 4.51 2.53
N LYS A 79 23.96 3.93 2.40
CA LYS A 79 24.98 3.94 3.45
C LYS A 79 25.35 5.34 3.91
N GLY A 80 25.40 5.55 5.23
CA GLY A 80 25.70 6.86 5.84
C GLY A 80 24.53 7.84 5.86
N MET A 81 23.35 7.46 5.33
CA MET A 81 22.16 8.30 5.42
C MET A 81 21.36 7.92 6.65
N TYR A 82 21.25 8.87 7.58
CA TYR A 82 20.51 8.73 8.84
C TYR A 82 20.01 10.11 9.30
N TYR A 83 19.16 10.14 10.29
CA TYR A 83 18.61 11.36 10.88
C TYR A 83 19.42 11.74 12.12
N THR A 84 19.90 12.97 12.14
CA THR A 84 20.58 13.58 13.28
C THR A 84 19.57 13.93 14.37
N GLU A 85 20.06 14.18 15.58
CA GLU A 85 19.20 14.64 16.68
C GLU A 85 18.44 15.92 16.32
N SER A 86 19.11 16.87 15.65
CA SER A 86 18.46 18.12 15.25
C SER A 86 17.36 17.92 14.22
N GLU A 87 17.53 17.03 13.25
CA GLU A 87 16.51 16.71 12.24
C GLU A 87 15.30 16.02 12.87
N ILE A 88 15.50 15.11 13.83
CA ILE A 88 14.37 14.49 14.54
C ILE A 88 13.63 15.52 15.40
N LYS A 89 14.34 16.39 16.13
CA LYS A 89 13.69 17.48 16.89
C LYS A 89 12.90 18.42 15.98
N GLU A 90 13.45 18.73 14.82
CA GLU A 90 12.79 19.54 13.79
C GLU A 90 11.50 18.86 13.29
N LEU A 91 11.55 17.56 12.96
CA LEU A 91 10.37 16.81 12.53
C LEU A 91 9.30 16.73 13.62
N ILE A 92 9.70 16.51 14.88
CA ILE A 92 8.76 16.49 16.02
C ILE A 92 8.08 17.85 16.17
N GLN A 93 8.84 18.94 16.13
CA GLN A 93 8.30 20.31 16.22
C GLN A 93 7.39 20.62 15.02
N TYR A 94 7.80 20.22 13.81
CA TYR A 94 7.02 20.40 12.59
C TYR A 94 5.66 19.68 12.64
N CYS A 95 5.63 18.46 13.20
CA CYS A 95 4.40 17.72 13.46
C CYS A 95 3.53 18.42 14.53
N LYS A 96 4.14 18.85 15.64
CA LYS A 96 3.45 19.52 16.75
C LYS A 96 2.71 20.78 16.31
N GLU A 97 3.33 21.59 15.47
CA GLU A 97 2.73 22.81 14.88
C GLU A 97 1.52 22.52 13.98
N ARG A 98 1.38 21.26 13.51
CA ARG A 98 0.30 20.77 12.68
C ARG A 98 -0.70 19.90 13.41
N TYR A 99 -0.62 19.84 14.74
CA TYR A 99 -1.45 18.97 15.58
C TYR A 99 -1.33 17.48 15.21
N ILE A 100 -0.15 17.04 14.79
CA ILE A 100 0.18 15.66 14.45
C ILE A 100 1.09 15.10 15.54
N ALA A 101 0.73 13.96 16.12
CA ALA A 101 1.59 13.24 17.04
C ALA A 101 2.69 12.52 16.24
N PHE A 102 3.93 12.69 16.66
CA PHE A 102 5.08 11.95 16.13
C PHE A 102 5.27 10.69 16.98
N VAL A 103 5.14 9.53 16.38
CA VAL A 103 5.28 8.21 17.02
C VAL A 103 6.48 7.50 16.42
N PRO A 104 7.66 7.57 17.08
CA PRO A 104 8.83 6.84 16.62
C PRO A 104 8.70 5.37 16.96
N GLU A 105 9.21 4.51 16.06
CA GLU A 105 9.36 3.09 16.30
C GLU A 105 10.83 2.74 16.46
N ILE A 106 11.14 2.06 17.56
CA ILE A 106 12.41 1.36 17.74
C ILE A 106 12.07 -0.11 17.78
N ASP A 107 12.13 -0.76 16.62
CA ASP A 107 11.70 -2.14 16.49
C ASP A 107 12.64 -3.10 17.22
N MET A 108 12.04 -3.92 18.10
CA MET A 108 12.74 -4.81 19.01
C MET A 108 11.89 -6.01 19.44
N PRO A 109 12.45 -7.20 19.56
CA PRO A 109 13.78 -7.61 19.16
C PRO A 109 13.83 -8.09 17.70
N GLY A 110 12.69 -7.98 16.96
CA GLY A 110 12.57 -8.25 15.53
C GLY A 110 13.28 -7.19 14.68
N HIS A 111 13.39 -7.42 13.37
CA HIS A 111 13.93 -6.48 12.40
C HIS A 111 15.22 -5.77 12.85
N SER A 112 16.08 -6.50 13.57
CA SER A 112 17.22 -5.96 14.33
C SER A 112 18.59 -6.33 13.77
N ALA A 113 18.69 -6.80 12.50
CA ALA A 113 19.97 -7.22 11.96
C ALA A 113 20.99 -6.06 11.83
N ALA A 114 20.54 -4.81 11.60
CA ALA A 114 21.43 -3.65 11.65
C ALA A 114 22.00 -3.44 13.04
N PHE A 115 21.19 -3.55 14.09
CA PHE A 115 21.65 -3.51 15.47
C PHE A 115 22.71 -4.61 15.73
N LYS A 116 22.41 -5.85 15.34
CA LYS A 116 23.37 -6.98 15.49
C LYS A 116 24.70 -6.74 14.78
N ARG A 117 24.66 -6.17 13.57
CA ARG A 117 25.90 -5.82 12.84
C ARG A 117 26.73 -4.77 13.58
N ALA A 118 26.07 -3.74 14.10
CA ALA A 118 26.75 -2.63 14.77
C ALA A 118 27.21 -2.98 16.19
N MET A 119 26.38 -3.66 16.97
CA MET A 119 26.63 -3.91 18.40
C MET A 119 27.28 -5.26 18.67
N LYS A 120 27.38 -6.15 17.66
CA LYS A 120 27.94 -7.51 17.75
C LYS A 120 27.25 -8.39 18.81
N THR A 121 25.98 -8.10 19.09
CA THR A 121 25.16 -8.82 20.07
C THR A 121 23.69 -8.86 19.65
N ASP A 122 22.94 -9.82 20.17
CA ASP A 122 21.49 -9.90 20.01
C ASP A 122 20.80 -9.01 21.05
N MET A 123 19.68 -8.37 20.68
CA MET A 123 18.92 -7.52 21.60
C MET A 123 18.42 -8.28 22.84
N GLN A 124 18.11 -9.58 22.71
CA GLN A 124 17.59 -10.43 23.78
C GLN A 124 18.68 -11.04 24.67
N SER A 125 19.98 -10.81 24.39
CA SER A 125 21.09 -11.22 25.26
C SER A 125 21.22 -10.26 26.44
N ASP A 126 21.92 -10.68 27.52
CA ASP A 126 22.15 -9.83 28.70
C ASP A 126 22.78 -8.48 28.33
N SER A 127 23.81 -8.50 27.46
CA SER A 127 24.43 -7.27 26.96
C SER A 127 23.51 -6.47 26.06
N GLY A 128 22.73 -7.13 25.21
CA GLY A 128 21.75 -6.50 24.34
C GLY A 128 20.65 -5.77 25.09
N ILE A 129 20.11 -6.38 26.14
CA ILE A 129 19.11 -5.77 27.03
C ILE A 129 19.63 -4.48 27.64
N ILE A 130 20.88 -4.46 28.14
CA ILE A 130 21.51 -3.27 28.71
C ILE A 130 21.61 -2.16 27.66
N ILE A 131 22.06 -2.50 26.46
CA ILE A 131 22.20 -1.55 25.33
C ILE A 131 20.84 -0.99 24.93
N VAL A 132 19.83 -1.84 24.75
CA VAL A 132 18.48 -1.40 24.36
C VAL A 132 17.87 -0.48 25.43
N LYS A 133 18.01 -0.82 26.72
CA LYS A 133 17.56 0.05 27.81
C LYS A 133 18.25 1.42 27.79
N ASN A 134 19.55 1.47 27.51
CA ASN A 134 20.27 2.74 27.41
C ASN A 134 19.80 3.56 26.19
N ILE A 135 19.57 2.91 25.04
CA ILE A 135 19.01 3.55 23.86
C ILE A 135 17.64 4.16 24.17
N LEU A 136 16.74 3.39 24.79
CA LEU A 136 15.39 3.86 25.14
C LEU A 136 15.42 5.03 26.13
N LYS A 137 16.32 4.99 27.13
CA LYS A 137 16.50 6.09 28.09
C LYS A 137 16.98 7.35 27.37
N GLU A 138 18.09 7.27 26.63
CA GLU A 138 18.62 8.39 25.87
C GLU A 138 17.57 8.98 24.94
N PHE A 139 16.83 8.10 24.24
CA PHE A 139 15.78 8.53 23.32
C PHE A 139 14.66 9.30 24.01
N CYS A 140 14.14 8.78 25.10
CA CYS A 140 13.06 9.40 25.87
C CYS A 140 13.47 10.69 26.57
N GLU A 141 14.73 10.82 26.99
CA GLU A 141 15.31 12.03 27.57
C GLU A 141 15.56 13.11 26.51
N THR A 142 15.90 12.70 25.28
CA THR A 142 16.24 13.60 24.18
C THR A 142 15.00 14.15 23.48
N TYR A 143 13.92 13.35 23.36
CA TYR A 143 12.74 13.67 22.54
C TYR A 143 11.44 13.70 23.35
N ASP A 144 10.72 14.82 23.23
CA ASP A 144 9.40 15.00 23.83
C ASP A 144 8.32 14.39 22.92
N VAL A 145 8.12 13.08 23.06
CA VAL A 145 7.08 12.32 22.34
C VAL A 145 6.22 11.55 23.34
N PRO A 146 4.87 11.50 23.16
CA PRO A 146 3.99 10.82 24.11
C PRO A 146 3.92 9.30 23.91
N TYR A 147 4.29 8.82 22.73
CA TYR A 147 4.21 7.41 22.35
C TYR A 147 5.56 6.90 21.88
N ILE A 148 5.86 5.64 22.18
CA ILE A 148 6.96 4.88 21.56
C ILE A 148 6.38 3.57 21.03
N HIS A 149 6.63 3.27 19.75
CA HIS A 149 6.33 1.98 19.18
C HIS A 149 7.56 1.07 19.30
N ILE A 150 7.38 -0.15 19.78
CA ILE A 150 8.49 -1.10 20.03
C ILE A 150 8.51 -2.29 19.05
N GLY A 151 7.71 -2.25 18.00
CA GLY A 151 7.65 -3.30 16.98
C GLY A 151 7.19 -4.64 17.55
N ALA A 152 8.10 -5.61 17.60
CA ALA A 152 7.99 -6.95 18.15
C ALA A 152 7.17 -7.95 17.31
N ASP A 153 7.02 -7.72 16.03
CA ASP A 153 6.48 -8.67 15.06
C ASP A 153 7.59 -9.54 14.43
N GLU A 154 7.16 -10.57 13.72
CA GLU A 154 8.00 -11.48 12.90
C GLU A 154 9.25 -12.05 13.59
N VAL A 155 9.23 -12.16 14.92
CA VAL A 155 10.38 -12.60 15.70
C VAL A 155 10.04 -13.67 16.74
N LYS A 156 10.98 -14.58 16.98
CA LYS A 156 10.91 -15.50 18.09
C LYS A 156 11.38 -14.82 19.37
N ILE A 157 10.51 -14.71 20.36
CA ILE A 157 10.86 -14.25 21.70
C ILE A 157 11.60 -15.40 22.43
N THR A 158 12.90 -15.25 22.59
CA THR A 158 13.77 -16.22 23.30
C THR A 158 13.94 -15.87 24.77
N ASN A 159 13.93 -14.57 25.09
CA ASN A 159 13.88 -14.06 26.47
C ASN A 159 12.48 -13.49 26.73
N LYS A 160 11.70 -14.19 27.58
CA LYS A 160 10.31 -13.82 27.89
C LYS A 160 10.17 -12.52 28.67
N ASP A 161 11.21 -12.07 29.33
CA ASP A 161 11.19 -10.85 30.14
C ASP A 161 11.56 -9.61 29.30
N PHE A 162 12.11 -9.79 28.09
CA PHE A 162 12.58 -8.69 27.25
C PHE A 162 11.48 -7.65 26.95
N ILE A 163 10.36 -8.06 26.36
CA ILE A 163 9.26 -7.13 26.00
C ILE A 163 8.62 -6.51 27.25
N PRO A 164 8.29 -7.28 28.33
CA PRO A 164 7.82 -6.70 29.59
C PRO A 164 8.77 -5.65 30.15
N GLU A 165 10.06 -5.93 30.28
CA GLU A 165 11.05 -5.00 30.83
C GLU A 165 11.18 -3.70 30.03
N MET A 166 11.17 -3.78 28.67
CA MET A 166 11.21 -2.58 27.83
C MET A 166 9.91 -1.77 27.96
N THR A 167 8.77 -2.45 28.04
CA THR A 167 7.47 -1.80 28.27
C THR A 167 7.42 -1.08 29.62
N GLU A 168 7.83 -1.74 30.69
CA GLU A 168 7.85 -1.15 32.04
C GLU A 168 8.79 0.06 32.11
N LEU A 169 9.98 -0.03 31.51
CA LEU A 169 10.91 1.09 31.43
C LEU A 169 10.25 2.30 30.76
N LEU A 170 9.64 2.12 29.58
CA LEU A 170 8.99 3.21 28.85
C LEU A 170 7.81 3.81 29.62
N VAL A 171 6.99 2.97 30.25
CA VAL A 171 5.87 3.41 31.10
C VAL A 171 6.39 4.20 32.30
N SER A 172 7.49 3.75 32.96
CA SER A 172 8.10 4.49 34.07
C SER A 172 8.64 5.86 33.67
N MET A 173 8.98 6.04 32.37
CA MET A 173 9.38 7.32 31.78
C MET A 173 8.18 8.14 31.25
N GLY A 174 6.94 7.74 31.57
CA GLY A 174 5.72 8.45 31.20
C GLY A 174 5.29 8.26 29.73
N LYS A 175 5.81 7.24 29.03
CA LYS A 175 5.46 6.98 27.63
C LYS A 175 4.33 5.97 27.53
N LYS A 176 3.47 6.12 26.50
CA LYS A 176 2.53 5.09 26.08
C LYS A 176 3.22 4.19 25.06
N VAL A 177 3.10 2.89 25.26
CA VAL A 177 3.79 1.89 24.43
C VAL A 177 2.83 1.30 23.40
N ILE A 178 3.30 1.16 22.17
CA ILE A 178 2.58 0.52 21.06
C ILE A 178 3.42 -0.65 20.55
N GLY A 179 2.78 -1.73 20.08
CA GLY A 179 3.47 -2.84 19.44
C GLY A 179 2.57 -3.55 18.42
N TRP A 180 3.18 -4.20 17.44
CA TRP A 180 2.48 -4.94 16.40
C TRP A 180 1.79 -6.20 16.93
N GLN A 181 0.58 -6.47 16.45
CA GLN A 181 -0.14 -7.70 16.76
C GLN A 181 -0.67 -8.36 15.46
N PRO A 182 -0.38 -9.68 15.23
CA PRO A 182 0.35 -10.60 16.11
C PRO A 182 1.81 -10.19 16.31
N GLY A 183 2.36 -10.44 17.51
CA GLY A 183 3.71 -10.02 17.88
C GLY A 183 4.15 -10.55 19.24
N GLY A 184 4.98 -9.77 19.93
CA GLY A 184 5.56 -10.14 21.22
C GLY A 184 4.56 -10.38 22.35
N ASN A 185 5.09 -10.83 23.49
CA ASN A 185 4.33 -11.12 24.72
C ASN A 185 4.02 -9.84 25.52
N PHE A 186 3.25 -8.96 24.94
CA PHE A 186 2.91 -7.66 25.53
C PHE A 186 1.99 -7.74 26.75
N SER A 187 2.13 -6.78 27.66
CA SER A 187 1.20 -6.56 28.78
C SER A 187 -0.09 -5.87 28.33
N ASN A 188 -1.10 -5.79 29.20
CA ASN A 188 -2.36 -5.07 28.90
C ASN A 188 -2.19 -3.54 28.77
N HIS A 189 -1.04 -3.00 29.18
CA HIS A 189 -0.74 -1.56 29.06
C HIS A 189 -0.21 -1.15 27.68
N THR A 190 0.06 -2.12 26.79
CA THR A 190 0.54 -1.86 25.43
C THR A 190 -0.63 -1.73 24.47
N ILE A 191 -0.69 -0.65 23.71
CA ILE A 191 -1.62 -0.48 22.59
C ILE A 191 -1.22 -1.46 21.47
N ARG A 192 -2.19 -2.17 20.87
CA ARG A 192 -1.96 -3.16 19.83
C ARG A 192 -2.21 -2.58 18.44
N GLN A 193 -1.20 -2.56 17.61
CA GLN A 193 -1.37 -2.22 16.19
C GLN A 193 -1.54 -3.52 15.39
N LEU A 194 -2.76 -3.75 14.90
CA LEU A 194 -3.11 -4.96 14.17
C LEU A 194 -2.56 -4.88 12.75
N TRP A 195 -1.79 -5.88 12.31
CA TRP A 195 -1.22 -5.93 10.96
C TRP A 195 -1.63 -7.16 10.16
N MET A 196 -2.08 -8.22 10.83
CA MET A 196 -2.64 -9.43 10.21
C MET A 196 -3.97 -9.80 10.88
N GLU A 197 -4.76 -10.64 10.19
CA GLU A 197 -5.92 -11.27 10.80
C GLU A 197 -5.48 -12.27 11.88
N GLU A 198 -6.01 -12.07 13.06
CA GLU A 198 -5.90 -13.00 14.16
C GLU A 198 -7.30 -13.30 14.69
N LYS A 199 -7.78 -14.54 14.48
CA LYS A 199 -9.16 -14.89 14.84
C LYS A 199 -9.45 -14.67 16.33
N GLY A 200 -10.34 -13.74 16.62
CA GLY A 200 -11.01 -13.61 17.92
C GLY A 200 -10.22 -12.88 19.01
N HIS A 201 -9.10 -12.19 18.74
CA HIS A 201 -8.32 -11.50 19.75
C HIS A 201 -8.84 -10.11 20.15
N HIS A 202 -9.33 -9.32 19.20
CA HIS A 202 -9.76 -7.93 19.48
C HIS A 202 -11.17 -7.80 20.07
N GLU A 203 -11.99 -8.85 20.04
CA GLU A 203 -13.35 -8.81 20.59
C GLU A 203 -13.42 -9.13 22.11
N LYS A 204 -12.37 -9.76 22.66
CA LYS A 204 -12.44 -10.38 23.99
C LYS A 204 -11.94 -9.51 25.14
N ASN A 205 -11.16 -8.47 24.89
CA ASN A 205 -10.59 -7.66 25.97
C ASN A 205 -10.82 -6.16 25.74
N GLN A 206 -11.89 -5.63 26.31
CA GLN A 206 -12.28 -4.20 26.22
C GLN A 206 -11.31 -3.25 26.94
N THR A 207 -10.33 -3.76 27.69
CA THR A 207 -9.32 -2.94 28.39
C THR A 207 -8.12 -2.60 27.51
N ILE A 208 -7.90 -3.34 26.42
CA ILE A 208 -6.80 -3.11 25.49
C ILE A 208 -7.25 -2.17 24.38
N GLN A 209 -6.36 -1.24 24.02
CA GLN A 209 -6.56 -0.33 22.90
C GLN A 209 -5.92 -0.90 21.64
N TYR A 210 -6.61 -0.73 20.50
CA TYR A 210 -6.22 -1.24 19.19
C TYR A 210 -6.16 -0.14 18.14
N ILE A 211 -5.21 -0.30 17.20
CA ILE A 211 -5.07 0.48 15.97
C ILE A 211 -5.11 -0.52 14.81
N ASP A 212 -5.89 -0.24 13.77
CA ASP A 212 -6.02 -1.15 12.62
C ASP A 212 -5.07 -0.76 11.48
N SER A 213 -4.17 -1.67 11.10
CA SER A 213 -3.30 -1.55 9.91
C SER A 213 -3.42 -2.76 8.98
N ARG A 214 -4.37 -3.67 9.24
CA ARG A 214 -4.56 -4.91 8.46
C ARG A 214 -4.89 -4.58 7.02
N HIS A 215 -4.02 -5.01 6.08
CA HIS A 215 -4.15 -4.76 4.65
C HIS A 215 -4.29 -3.27 4.26
N LEU A 216 -3.75 -2.38 5.09
CA LEU A 216 -3.60 -0.95 4.80
C LEU A 216 -2.13 -0.64 4.40
N TYR A 217 -1.52 -1.51 3.60
CA TYR A 217 -0.13 -1.44 3.17
C TYR A 217 -0.06 -1.00 1.70
N LEU A 218 0.29 0.28 1.47
CA LEU A 218 0.29 0.91 0.14
C LEU A 218 1.22 0.21 -0.87
N ASN A 219 2.32 -0.36 -0.39
CA ASN A 219 3.28 -1.09 -1.22
C ASN A 219 2.77 -2.46 -1.70
N HIS A 220 1.70 -2.98 -1.10
CA HIS A 220 1.04 -4.23 -1.49
C HIS A 220 -0.06 -4.04 -2.53
N ILE A 221 -0.63 -2.83 -2.63
CA ILE A 221 -1.84 -2.56 -3.40
C ILE A 221 -1.45 -1.89 -4.72
N ASP A 222 -2.18 -2.22 -5.79
CA ASP A 222 -2.02 -1.56 -7.09
C ASP A 222 -2.45 -0.08 -7.01
N PRO A 223 -1.80 0.86 -7.73
CA PRO A 223 -2.12 2.28 -7.62
C PRO A 223 -3.58 2.65 -7.87
N LEU A 224 -4.25 2.05 -8.86
CA LEU A 224 -5.67 2.33 -9.11
C LEU A 224 -6.60 1.57 -8.17
N GLU A 225 -6.18 0.41 -7.68
CA GLU A 225 -6.89 -0.37 -6.66
C GLU A 225 -6.89 0.33 -5.30
N THR A 226 -5.79 1.00 -4.95
CA THR A 226 -5.57 1.57 -3.61
C THR A 226 -6.73 2.44 -3.11
N PRO A 227 -7.21 3.48 -3.85
CA PRO A 227 -8.34 4.26 -3.37
C PRO A 227 -9.64 3.45 -3.27
N VAL A 228 -9.84 2.44 -4.12
CA VAL A 228 -11.02 1.56 -4.07
C VAL A 228 -11.04 0.76 -2.78
N THR A 229 -9.97 0.01 -2.54
CA THR A 229 -9.84 -0.86 -1.36
C THR A 229 -9.95 -0.08 -0.05
N ILE A 230 -9.31 1.09 0.03
CA ILE A 230 -9.35 1.93 1.23
C ILE A 230 -10.71 2.61 1.41
N PHE A 231 -11.35 3.06 0.33
CA PHE A 231 -12.67 3.68 0.39
C PHE A 231 -13.73 2.75 0.96
N TYR A 232 -13.70 1.48 0.59
CA TYR A 232 -14.64 0.47 1.10
C TYR A 232 -14.22 -0.12 2.45
N ARG A 233 -13.01 0.17 2.92
CA ARG A 233 -12.49 -0.39 4.17
C ARG A 233 -13.32 0.00 5.38
N LYS A 234 -13.76 -0.98 6.18
CA LYS A 234 -14.34 -0.78 7.51
C LYS A 234 -13.21 -0.88 8.54
N ILE A 235 -12.73 0.27 9.05
CA ILE A 235 -11.57 0.33 9.95
C ILE A 235 -11.93 -0.34 11.28
N GLY A 236 -11.08 -1.29 11.70
CA GLY A 236 -11.30 -2.05 12.94
C GLY A 236 -12.60 -2.83 12.95
N ASP A 237 -13.19 -3.09 11.78
CA ASP A 237 -14.51 -3.74 11.60
C ASP A 237 -15.65 -2.99 12.33
N LYS A 238 -15.49 -1.67 12.54
CA LYS A 238 -16.44 -0.81 13.27
C LYS A 238 -16.92 0.36 12.41
N GLU A 239 -18.16 0.80 12.67
CA GLU A 239 -18.73 2.00 12.04
C GLU A 239 -17.98 3.28 12.47
N LYS A 240 -17.52 3.32 13.72
CA LYS A 240 -16.75 4.40 14.33
C LYS A 240 -15.85 3.87 15.43
N GLY A 241 -14.82 4.61 15.76
CA GLY A 241 -13.94 4.31 16.88
C GLY A 241 -14.62 4.40 18.24
N ASP A 242 -14.01 3.75 19.22
CA ASP A 242 -14.40 3.77 20.62
C ASP A 242 -13.15 3.72 21.51
N ASN A 243 -13.32 3.49 22.82
CA ASN A 243 -12.21 3.41 23.78
C ASN A 243 -11.27 2.23 23.50
N SER A 244 -11.74 1.19 22.83
CA SER A 244 -10.97 -0.01 22.48
C SER A 244 -10.36 0.10 21.08
N MET A 245 -11.12 0.54 20.07
CA MET A 245 -10.64 0.71 18.69
C MET A 245 -10.42 2.20 18.42
N LEU A 246 -9.17 2.65 18.48
CA LEU A 246 -8.83 4.06 18.34
C LEU A 246 -8.98 4.56 16.89
N GLY A 247 -8.70 3.70 15.91
CA GLY A 247 -8.73 4.02 14.50
C GLY A 247 -7.73 3.18 13.70
N GLY A 248 -7.12 3.77 12.68
CA GLY A 248 -6.20 3.02 11.82
C GLY A 248 -4.91 3.77 11.50
N THR A 249 -3.95 3.02 10.96
CA THR A 249 -2.70 3.55 10.40
C THR A 249 -2.49 2.97 9.01
N LEU A 250 -2.43 3.85 8.02
CA LEU A 250 -2.03 3.55 6.65
C LEU A 250 -0.52 3.40 6.60
N CYS A 251 0.00 2.28 6.08
CA CYS A 251 1.43 1.96 6.14
C CYS A 251 2.09 2.01 4.76
N MET A 252 3.26 2.64 4.71
CA MET A 252 4.12 2.68 3.53
C MET A 252 5.43 1.96 3.83
N TRP A 253 5.46 0.65 3.59
CA TRP A 253 6.67 -0.16 3.70
C TRP A 253 7.55 -0.03 2.46
N GLN A 254 8.86 -0.10 2.66
CA GLN A 254 9.87 0.15 1.64
C GLN A 254 10.73 -1.10 1.37
N ASP A 255 10.11 -2.29 1.29
CA ASP A 255 10.82 -3.57 1.20
C ASP A 255 11.85 -3.61 0.05
N ARG A 256 11.45 -3.14 -1.13
CA ARG A 256 12.34 -3.10 -2.30
C ARG A 256 13.15 -1.80 -2.35
N ALA A 257 14.42 -1.91 -2.72
CA ALA A 257 15.26 -0.75 -3.01
C ALA A 257 14.63 0.15 -4.08
N VAL A 258 14.90 1.45 -3.99
CA VAL A 258 14.47 2.46 -4.99
C VAL A 258 15.68 3.11 -5.65
N ALA A 259 15.57 3.45 -6.93
CA ALA A 259 16.61 4.18 -7.66
C ALA A 259 16.69 5.63 -7.19
N SER A 260 15.55 6.27 -6.95
CA SER A 260 15.46 7.63 -6.40
C SER A 260 14.43 7.70 -5.27
N TRP A 261 14.50 8.74 -4.44
CA TRP A 261 13.51 8.95 -3.37
C TRP A 261 12.10 9.24 -3.91
N ASN A 262 12.03 9.93 -5.06
CA ASN A 262 10.75 10.23 -5.70
C ASN A 262 10.02 8.98 -6.17
N ASP A 263 10.75 7.88 -6.44
CA ASP A 263 10.15 6.59 -6.81
C ASP A 263 9.25 6.03 -5.70
N ILE A 264 9.52 6.39 -4.44
CA ILE A 264 8.69 5.97 -3.31
C ILE A 264 7.25 6.47 -3.50
N LEU A 265 7.08 7.73 -3.85
CA LEU A 265 5.77 8.34 -4.07
C LEU A 265 5.22 8.08 -5.47
N GLY A 266 6.10 8.05 -6.49
CA GLY A 266 5.70 7.89 -7.89
C GLY A 266 5.23 6.48 -8.24
N MET A 267 5.80 5.46 -7.60
CA MET A 267 5.47 4.06 -7.84
C MET A 267 4.40 3.50 -6.91
N ASN A 268 4.00 4.25 -5.88
CA ASN A 268 2.95 3.88 -4.94
C ASN A 268 1.87 4.95 -4.93
N ALA A 269 0.65 4.56 -4.62
CA ALA A 269 -0.48 5.48 -4.55
C ALA A 269 -0.54 6.19 -3.18
N VAL A 270 0.57 6.84 -2.77
CA VAL A 270 0.67 7.43 -1.42
C VAL A 270 -0.39 8.51 -1.23
N TYR A 271 -0.43 9.54 -2.06
CA TYR A 271 -1.39 10.61 -1.90
C TYR A 271 -2.83 10.20 -2.19
N PRO A 272 -3.14 9.47 -3.29
CA PRO A 272 -4.49 8.93 -3.46
C PRO A 272 -4.95 8.07 -2.29
N GLY A 273 -4.06 7.23 -1.75
CA GLY A 273 -4.32 6.39 -0.58
C GLY A 273 -4.57 7.20 0.69
N MET A 274 -3.76 8.24 0.95
CA MET A 274 -3.98 9.14 2.09
C MET A 274 -5.35 9.83 2.05
N LEU A 275 -5.78 10.31 0.87
CA LEU A 275 -7.07 10.97 0.73
C LEU A 275 -8.23 10.00 0.97
N ALA A 276 -8.16 8.80 0.41
CA ALA A 276 -9.16 7.76 0.65
C ALA A 276 -9.20 7.35 2.13
N PHE A 277 -8.05 7.21 2.77
CA PHE A 277 -7.94 6.86 4.18
C PHE A 277 -8.45 7.98 5.09
N ALA A 278 -8.14 9.24 4.79
CA ALA A 278 -8.64 10.40 5.51
C ALA A 278 -10.17 10.46 5.45
N GLU A 279 -10.76 10.27 4.26
CA GLU A 279 -12.22 10.18 4.08
C GLU A 279 -12.83 9.10 4.98
N ARG A 280 -12.22 7.91 4.97
CA ARG A 280 -12.71 6.76 5.75
C ARG A 280 -12.59 6.99 7.25
N CYS A 281 -11.45 7.51 7.72
CA CYS A 281 -11.25 7.83 9.12
C CYS A 281 -12.17 8.94 9.64
N TRP A 282 -12.52 9.88 8.75
CA TRP A 282 -13.38 10.99 9.12
C TRP A 282 -14.85 10.60 9.14
N LYS A 283 -15.33 9.96 8.08
CA LYS A 283 -16.74 9.56 7.95
C LYS A 283 -17.10 8.28 8.71
N GLY A 284 -16.15 7.39 8.92
CA GLY A 284 -16.44 6.05 9.44
C GLY A 284 -17.18 5.17 8.43
N GLY A 285 -17.77 4.09 8.88
CA GLY A 285 -18.47 3.12 8.03
C GLY A 285 -17.51 2.28 7.19
N GLY A 286 -17.96 1.87 6.02
CA GLY A 286 -17.29 0.94 5.12
C GLY A 286 -18.17 -0.27 4.81
N VAL A 287 -17.60 -1.30 4.18
CA VAL A 287 -18.29 -2.58 3.96
C VAL A 287 -17.69 -3.66 4.84
N ASP A 288 -18.50 -4.67 5.16
CA ASP A 288 -18.00 -5.82 5.90
C ASP A 288 -17.07 -6.66 5.01
N GLY A 289 -15.98 -7.12 5.60
CA GLY A 289 -14.91 -7.78 4.88
C GLY A 289 -14.01 -6.79 4.10
N TRP A 290 -13.18 -7.33 3.21
CA TRP A 290 -12.27 -6.51 2.40
C TRP A 290 -12.49 -6.78 0.92
N THR A 291 -12.47 -5.73 0.11
CA THR A 291 -12.75 -5.82 -1.32
C THR A 291 -11.82 -4.93 -2.14
N ALA A 292 -11.47 -5.40 -3.34
CA ALA A 292 -10.77 -4.65 -4.38
C ALA A 292 -11.71 -4.27 -5.54
N VAL A 293 -13.04 -4.33 -5.33
CA VAL A 293 -14.06 -4.17 -6.38
C VAL A 293 -14.87 -2.90 -6.15
N ILE A 294 -15.09 -2.13 -7.21
CA ILE A 294 -16.05 -1.02 -7.20
C ILE A 294 -17.47 -1.61 -7.24
N ASP A 295 -18.26 -1.32 -6.21
CA ASP A 295 -19.65 -1.79 -6.07
C ASP A 295 -20.65 -0.65 -6.30
N GLU A 296 -21.23 -0.57 -7.51
CA GLU A 296 -22.27 0.41 -7.84
C GLU A 296 -23.62 0.15 -7.14
N LYS A 297 -23.81 -1.05 -6.60
CA LYS A 297 -25.07 -1.42 -5.94
C LYS A 297 -25.15 -0.87 -4.50
N ASN A 298 -24.00 -0.52 -3.95
CA ASN A 298 -23.93 0.03 -2.60
C ASN A 298 -24.31 1.53 -2.61
N ARG A 299 -25.60 1.82 -2.48
CA ARG A 299 -26.12 3.20 -2.48
C ARG A 299 -25.63 4.06 -1.31
N ASN A 300 -25.06 3.46 -0.26
CA ASN A 300 -24.55 4.18 0.91
C ASN A 300 -23.11 4.63 0.74
N LEU A 301 -22.39 4.07 -0.24
CA LEU A 301 -20.98 4.34 -0.53
C LEU A 301 -20.81 4.58 -2.03
N ASP A 302 -21.02 5.82 -2.46
CA ASP A 302 -20.85 6.22 -3.87
C ASP A 302 -19.38 6.49 -4.17
N TYR A 303 -18.72 5.48 -4.75
CA TYR A 303 -17.32 5.59 -5.15
C TYR A 303 -17.12 6.63 -6.26
N SER A 304 -18.08 6.78 -7.18
CA SER A 304 -17.98 7.74 -8.29
C SER A 304 -18.02 9.19 -7.78
N GLU A 305 -18.85 9.47 -6.78
CA GLU A 305 -18.90 10.78 -6.10
C GLU A 305 -17.58 11.06 -5.36
N PHE A 306 -17.06 10.07 -4.63
CA PHE A 306 -15.74 10.17 -3.99
C PHE A 306 -14.63 10.39 -5.02
N GLU A 307 -14.61 9.63 -6.13
CA GLU A 307 -13.63 9.77 -7.20
C GLU A 307 -13.63 11.16 -7.81
N ASN A 308 -14.80 11.78 -8.01
CA ASN A 308 -14.89 13.17 -8.47
C ASN A 308 -14.14 14.11 -7.53
N ARG A 309 -14.41 14.05 -6.23
CA ARG A 309 -13.70 14.87 -5.23
C ARG A 309 -12.20 14.57 -5.18
N LEU A 310 -11.81 13.29 -5.28
CA LEU A 310 -10.41 12.88 -5.32
C LEU A 310 -9.65 13.53 -6.50
N LEU A 311 -10.27 13.56 -7.68
CA LEU A 311 -9.69 14.14 -8.88
C LEU A 311 -9.69 15.68 -8.84
N ASP A 312 -10.71 16.31 -8.27
CA ASP A 312 -10.71 17.76 -8.03
C ASP A 312 -9.57 18.16 -7.09
N HIS A 313 -9.36 17.41 -6.01
CA HIS A 313 -8.24 17.62 -5.11
C HIS A 313 -6.88 17.37 -5.78
N LYS A 314 -6.77 16.34 -6.63
CA LYS A 314 -5.58 16.10 -7.46
C LYS A 314 -5.22 17.36 -8.26
N GLN A 315 -6.19 17.91 -8.98
CA GLN A 315 -5.99 19.10 -9.83
C GLN A 315 -5.61 20.33 -9.01
N GLN A 316 -6.25 20.55 -7.87
CA GLN A 316 -6.07 21.77 -7.07
C GLN A 316 -4.81 21.76 -6.21
N TYR A 317 -4.45 20.62 -5.62
CA TYR A 317 -3.44 20.55 -4.57
C TYR A 317 -2.22 19.67 -4.89
N PHE A 318 -2.25 18.93 -6.00
CA PHE A 318 -1.17 18.02 -6.40
C PHE A 318 -0.68 18.23 -7.85
N PRO A 319 -0.66 19.46 -8.41
CA PRO A 319 -0.35 19.65 -9.83
C PRO A 319 1.06 19.18 -10.20
N ASN A 320 2.01 19.18 -9.26
CA ASN A 320 3.41 18.80 -9.46
C ASN A 320 3.86 17.68 -8.52
N LYS A 321 2.90 16.93 -7.95
CA LYS A 321 3.19 15.85 -7.01
C LYS A 321 2.82 14.50 -7.61
N PRO A 322 3.56 13.43 -7.28
CA PRO A 322 3.19 12.09 -7.71
C PRO A 322 1.80 11.70 -7.23
N PHE A 323 0.88 11.57 -8.17
CA PHE A 323 -0.50 11.18 -7.88
C PHE A 323 -0.96 10.15 -8.93
N PRO A 324 -0.52 8.87 -8.79
CA PRO A 324 -0.73 7.84 -9.81
C PRO A 324 -2.18 7.33 -9.80
N TYR A 325 -3.12 8.20 -10.14
CA TYR A 325 -4.54 7.91 -10.20
C TYR A 325 -5.21 8.67 -11.36
N VAL A 326 -6.10 8.01 -12.06
CA VAL A 326 -6.98 8.57 -13.08
C VAL A 326 -8.40 8.05 -12.86
N ARG A 327 -9.40 8.73 -13.46
CA ARG A 327 -10.79 8.29 -13.41
C ARG A 327 -10.94 6.88 -13.96
N GLN A 328 -11.61 6.02 -13.22
CA GLN A 328 -11.82 4.62 -13.59
C GLN A 328 -13.26 4.13 -13.40
N SER A 329 -14.08 4.82 -12.61
CA SER A 329 -15.45 4.37 -12.30
C SER A 329 -16.40 4.36 -13.50
N TYR A 330 -16.00 4.96 -14.64
CA TYR A 330 -16.78 4.93 -15.89
C TYR A 330 -16.51 3.69 -16.74
N MET A 331 -15.42 2.97 -16.50
CA MET A 331 -15.01 1.80 -17.31
C MET A 331 -15.87 0.60 -16.93
N LYS A 332 -16.70 0.15 -17.89
CA LYS A 332 -17.54 -1.05 -17.72
C LYS A 332 -16.99 -2.18 -18.56
N TRP A 333 -16.95 -3.36 -18.00
CA TRP A 333 -16.44 -4.56 -18.63
C TRP A 333 -17.48 -5.67 -18.65
N ASP A 334 -17.60 -6.38 -19.76
CA ASP A 334 -18.34 -7.62 -19.89
C ASP A 334 -17.37 -8.80 -19.90
N PHE A 335 -17.65 -9.81 -19.08
CA PHE A 335 -16.77 -10.95 -18.86
C PHE A 335 -17.29 -12.23 -19.49
N TYR A 336 -16.39 -12.93 -20.22
CA TYR A 336 -16.63 -14.20 -20.90
C TYR A 336 -15.68 -15.25 -20.36
N GLY A 337 -16.22 -16.42 -19.98
CA GLY A 337 -15.49 -17.52 -19.36
C GLY A 337 -16.27 -18.16 -18.21
N PRO A 338 -15.64 -18.99 -17.36
CA PRO A 338 -14.26 -19.46 -17.51
C PRO A 338 -14.09 -20.46 -18.65
N TYR A 339 -13.04 -20.32 -19.44
CA TYR A 339 -12.61 -21.33 -20.40
C TYR A 339 -11.53 -22.19 -19.74
N ASP A 340 -11.71 -23.51 -19.70
CA ASP A 340 -10.69 -24.42 -19.19
C ASP A 340 -9.50 -24.44 -20.15
N ASN A 341 -8.32 -24.06 -19.65
CA ASN A 341 -7.09 -24.08 -20.43
C ASN A 341 -6.20 -25.28 -20.09
N SER A 342 -6.65 -26.17 -19.21
CA SER A 342 -5.94 -27.40 -18.82
C SER A 342 -4.45 -27.18 -18.45
N GLY A 343 -4.12 -25.97 -17.97
CA GLY A 343 -2.75 -25.55 -17.65
C GLY A 343 -1.96 -24.94 -18.83
N ASP A 344 -2.49 -24.98 -20.06
CA ASP A 344 -1.91 -24.27 -21.20
C ASP A 344 -2.44 -22.83 -21.26
N ILE A 345 -1.72 -21.93 -20.62
CA ILE A 345 -2.03 -20.49 -20.59
C ILE A 345 -1.99 -19.80 -21.96
N LYS A 346 -1.41 -20.44 -22.98
CA LYS A 346 -1.35 -19.93 -24.35
C LYS A 346 -2.54 -20.36 -25.21
N GLN A 347 -3.36 -21.29 -24.72
CA GLN A 347 -4.51 -21.80 -25.45
C GLN A 347 -5.42 -20.66 -25.90
N GLN A 348 -5.88 -20.71 -27.15
CA GLN A 348 -6.81 -19.75 -27.75
C GLN A 348 -8.25 -20.24 -27.61
N PHE A 349 -9.18 -19.32 -27.42
CA PHE A 349 -10.61 -19.60 -27.29
C PHE A 349 -11.43 -18.69 -28.20
N ALA A 350 -12.72 -18.98 -28.29
CA ALA A 350 -13.64 -18.30 -29.20
C ALA A 350 -13.55 -16.76 -29.20
N PRO A 351 -13.37 -16.06 -28.05
CA PRO A 351 -13.27 -14.59 -28.06
C PRO A 351 -12.09 -14.02 -28.88
N GLU A 352 -11.06 -14.82 -29.14
CA GLU A 352 -9.91 -14.39 -29.96
C GLU A 352 -10.16 -14.55 -31.47
N LEU A 353 -11.24 -15.21 -31.86
CA LEU A 353 -11.56 -15.47 -33.24
C LEU A 353 -12.38 -14.31 -33.85
N SER A 354 -12.12 -13.96 -35.09
CA SER A 354 -12.88 -12.93 -35.79
C SER A 354 -14.37 -13.21 -35.95
N THR A 355 -14.77 -14.46 -35.73
CA THR A 355 -16.17 -14.92 -35.76
C THR A 355 -16.91 -14.75 -34.45
N PHE A 356 -16.22 -14.35 -33.37
CA PHE A 356 -16.86 -14.15 -32.07
C PHE A 356 -17.71 -12.88 -32.10
N ASP A 357 -19.01 -13.06 -31.97
CA ASP A 357 -19.99 -11.98 -32.02
C ASP A 357 -20.57 -11.75 -30.62
N THR A 358 -20.11 -10.68 -29.98
CA THR A 358 -20.55 -10.28 -28.63
C THR A 358 -22.00 -9.84 -28.57
N SER A 359 -22.59 -9.47 -29.72
CA SER A 359 -24.03 -9.15 -29.78
C SER A 359 -24.90 -10.42 -29.64
N LYS A 360 -24.33 -11.58 -29.96
CA LYS A 360 -24.99 -12.90 -29.88
C LYS A 360 -24.53 -13.74 -28.69
N THR A 361 -23.43 -13.37 -28.06
CA THR A 361 -22.86 -14.08 -26.90
C THR A 361 -23.10 -13.30 -25.63
N ARG A 362 -23.87 -13.87 -24.73
CA ARG A 362 -24.15 -13.24 -23.43
C ARG A 362 -22.91 -13.30 -22.54
N ALA A 363 -22.50 -12.15 -22.01
CA ALA A 363 -21.52 -12.08 -20.93
C ALA A 363 -22.00 -12.83 -19.69
N LEU A 364 -21.10 -13.45 -18.95
CA LEU A 364 -21.45 -14.14 -17.71
C LEU A 364 -21.81 -13.14 -16.61
N PHE A 365 -21.05 -12.07 -16.51
CA PHE A 365 -21.30 -10.93 -15.61
C PHE A 365 -20.62 -9.68 -16.16
N SER A 366 -20.91 -8.53 -15.54
CA SER A 366 -20.25 -7.24 -15.84
C SER A 366 -19.58 -6.70 -14.58
N GLY A 367 -18.52 -5.92 -14.74
CA GLY A 367 -17.77 -5.27 -13.66
C GLY A 367 -17.31 -3.86 -14.04
N ILE A 368 -16.81 -3.12 -13.07
CA ILE A 368 -16.42 -1.71 -13.21
C ILE A 368 -15.02 -1.49 -12.66
N GLY A 369 -14.25 -0.67 -13.36
CA GLY A 369 -12.93 -0.20 -12.96
C GLY A 369 -11.94 -0.12 -14.10
N GLY A 370 -10.95 0.73 -13.99
CA GLY A 370 -9.78 0.75 -14.86
C GLY A 370 -8.78 -0.34 -14.50
N THR A 371 -8.75 -0.72 -13.22
CA THR A 371 -8.06 -1.91 -12.71
C THR A 371 -9.09 -2.91 -12.23
N ILE A 372 -8.98 -4.13 -12.71
CA ILE A 372 -9.85 -5.27 -12.38
C ILE A 372 -9.03 -6.34 -11.70
N VAL A 373 -9.25 -6.53 -10.41
CA VAL A 373 -8.68 -7.63 -9.64
C VAL A 373 -9.61 -8.82 -9.74
N LEU A 374 -9.27 -9.80 -10.60
CA LEU A 374 -10.06 -11.02 -10.77
C LEU A 374 -10.00 -11.89 -9.52
N ARG A 375 -8.78 -12.12 -9.01
CA ARG A 375 -8.52 -12.78 -7.74
C ARG A 375 -7.36 -12.09 -7.05
N HIS A 376 -7.60 -11.63 -5.83
CA HIS A 376 -6.53 -11.07 -5.00
C HIS A 376 -5.57 -12.18 -4.54
N TRP A 377 -4.28 -11.88 -4.38
CA TRP A 377 -3.29 -12.86 -3.90
C TRP A 377 -3.58 -13.36 -2.47
N TRP A 378 -4.30 -12.58 -1.66
CA TRP A 378 -4.79 -12.97 -0.34
C TRP A 378 -6.26 -13.43 -0.35
N ALA A 379 -6.77 -13.88 -1.48
CA ALA A 379 -8.10 -14.49 -1.52
C ALA A 379 -8.11 -15.82 -0.73
N PRO A 380 -9.22 -16.14 -0.04
CA PRO A 380 -10.50 -15.44 -0.09
C PRO A 380 -10.63 -14.22 0.83
N LEU A 381 -9.57 -13.86 1.58
CA LEU A 381 -9.62 -12.81 2.58
C LEU A 381 -9.96 -11.43 1.98
N ILE A 382 -9.33 -11.09 0.86
CA ILE A 382 -9.68 -9.91 0.07
C ILE A 382 -10.45 -10.34 -1.16
N LYS A 383 -11.68 -9.84 -1.28
CA LYS A 383 -12.59 -10.18 -2.37
C LYS A 383 -12.17 -9.50 -3.67
N GLY A 384 -11.93 -10.29 -4.72
CA GLY A 384 -11.81 -9.84 -6.10
C GLY A 384 -13.13 -9.90 -6.86
N MET A 385 -13.07 -9.72 -8.18
CA MET A 385 -14.23 -9.74 -9.07
C MET A 385 -14.87 -11.12 -9.18
N LEU A 386 -14.08 -12.19 -9.08
CA LEU A 386 -14.54 -13.58 -9.18
C LEU A 386 -14.79 -14.15 -7.78
N ASP A 387 -16.04 -14.39 -7.42
CA ASP A 387 -16.39 -15.01 -6.13
C ASP A 387 -15.81 -16.43 -5.97
N SER A 388 -15.69 -17.18 -7.09
CA SER A 388 -15.19 -18.55 -7.15
C SER A 388 -14.16 -18.69 -8.26
N ALA A 389 -13.01 -18.05 -8.09
CA ALA A 389 -11.92 -18.14 -9.04
C ALA A 389 -11.38 -19.58 -9.13
N LYS A 390 -11.17 -20.08 -10.36
CA LYS A 390 -10.65 -21.42 -10.65
C LYS A 390 -9.29 -21.36 -11.28
N GLU A 391 -8.40 -22.25 -10.85
CA GLU A 391 -7.10 -22.50 -11.51
C GLU A 391 -7.30 -23.04 -12.93
N ASN A 392 -6.28 -22.91 -13.76
CA ASN A 392 -6.23 -23.43 -15.12
C ASN A 392 -7.40 -22.92 -15.99
N THR A 393 -7.74 -21.64 -15.83
CA THR A 393 -8.81 -21.02 -16.62
C THR A 393 -8.33 -19.74 -17.30
N THR A 394 -8.99 -19.43 -18.42
CA THR A 394 -8.81 -18.17 -19.15
C THR A 394 -10.12 -17.39 -19.12
N TRP A 395 -10.04 -16.12 -18.81
CA TRP A 395 -11.15 -15.18 -18.92
C TRP A 395 -10.86 -14.13 -19.98
N TYR A 396 -11.92 -13.61 -20.56
CA TYR A 396 -11.87 -12.47 -21.43
C TYR A 396 -12.74 -11.36 -20.87
N ALA A 397 -12.22 -10.14 -20.94
CA ALA A 397 -12.94 -8.93 -20.59
C ALA A 397 -13.07 -8.06 -21.82
N GLN A 398 -14.27 -7.56 -22.09
CA GLN A 398 -14.53 -6.67 -23.23
C GLN A 398 -15.10 -5.35 -22.75
N THR A 399 -14.67 -4.27 -23.39
CA THR A 399 -15.27 -2.94 -23.23
C THR A 399 -15.22 -2.18 -24.55
N LYS A 400 -15.86 -1.01 -24.58
CA LYS A 400 -15.81 -0.08 -25.71
C LYS A 400 -15.33 1.29 -25.25
N VAL A 401 -14.44 1.89 -26.03
CA VAL A 401 -13.92 3.23 -25.79
C VAL A 401 -14.40 4.17 -26.90
N TRP A 402 -15.06 5.26 -26.50
CA TRP A 402 -15.51 6.27 -27.43
C TRP A 402 -14.40 7.26 -27.78
N SER A 403 -14.24 7.58 -29.06
CA SER A 403 -13.40 8.68 -29.51
C SER A 403 -14.20 9.63 -30.41
N PRO A 404 -14.20 10.95 -30.16
CA PRO A 404 -14.92 11.91 -31.01
C PRO A 404 -14.29 12.11 -32.37
N VAL A 405 -13.01 11.78 -32.55
CA VAL A 405 -12.22 11.91 -33.78
C VAL A 405 -11.20 10.78 -33.85
N ASP A 406 -10.64 10.58 -35.03
CA ASP A 406 -9.45 9.74 -35.22
C ASP A 406 -8.28 10.38 -34.47
N ARG A 407 -7.68 9.64 -33.52
CA ARG A 407 -6.55 10.15 -32.73
C ARG A 407 -5.72 9.05 -32.07
N VAL A 408 -4.49 9.39 -31.75
CA VAL A 408 -3.69 8.60 -30.81
C VAL A 408 -4.05 8.98 -29.38
N GLN A 409 -4.37 8.01 -28.55
CA GLN A 409 -4.72 8.17 -27.16
C GLN A 409 -3.79 7.36 -26.28
N SER A 410 -3.42 7.90 -25.13
CA SER A 410 -2.58 7.26 -24.12
C SER A 410 -3.40 6.40 -23.18
N PHE A 411 -2.86 5.20 -22.85
CA PHE A 411 -3.48 4.27 -21.92
C PHE A 411 -2.47 3.74 -20.91
N TRP A 412 -2.89 3.60 -19.68
CA TRP A 412 -2.25 2.72 -18.73
C TRP A 412 -2.75 1.29 -18.97
N ILE A 413 -1.82 0.41 -19.27
CA ILE A 413 -2.10 -1.02 -19.46
C ILE A 413 -1.13 -1.80 -18.59
N GLY A 414 -1.63 -2.73 -17.79
CA GLY A 414 -0.83 -3.57 -16.92
C GLY A 414 -1.50 -4.91 -16.66
N PHE A 415 -0.69 -5.91 -16.36
CA PHE A 415 -1.16 -7.23 -15.97
C PHE A 415 -0.38 -7.68 -14.76
N ASN A 416 -1.08 -8.18 -13.74
CA ASN A 416 -0.46 -8.78 -12.55
C ASN A 416 0.66 -7.90 -11.99
N ASN A 417 0.40 -6.62 -11.81
CA ASN A 417 1.38 -5.58 -11.51
C ASN A 417 2.31 -5.98 -10.37
N LEU A 418 3.61 -5.66 -10.51
CA LEU A 418 4.61 -6.03 -9.53
C LEU A 418 4.46 -5.19 -8.25
N SER A 419 4.47 -5.88 -7.11
CA SER A 419 4.50 -5.23 -5.80
C SER A 419 5.92 -4.77 -5.46
N ARG A 420 6.02 -3.69 -4.71
CA ARG A 420 7.30 -3.23 -4.14
C ARG A 420 7.75 -4.07 -2.95
N SER A 421 6.87 -4.93 -2.43
CA SER A 421 7.18 -5.82 -1.30
C SER A 421 7.75 -7.16 -1.71
N MET A 422 7.56 -7.55 -2.98
CA MET A 422 7.89 -8.89 -3.43
C MET A 422 9.06 -8.89 -4.40
N ALA A 423 9.91 -9.91 -4.31
CA ALA A 423 10.98 -10.16 -5.26
C ALA A 423 10.44 -10.86 -6.52
N THR A 424 9.38 -10.31 -7.13
CA THR A 424 8.76 -10.88 -8.32
C THR A 424 9.62 -10.66 -9.56
N ASP A 425 9.64 -11.69 -10.44
CA ASP A 425 10.37 -11.64 -11.71
C ASP A 425 9.77 -10.57 -12.64
N SER A 426 10.62 -9.85 -13.38
CA SER A 426 10.17 -8.91 -14.40
C SER A 426 9.45 -9.65 -15.54
N PRO A 427 8.49 -9.01 -16.25
CA PRO A 427 7.82 -9.61 -17.38
C PRO A 427 8.83 -10.13 -18.42
N PRO A 428 8.55 -11.26 -19.11
CA PRO A 428 9.40 -11.74 -20.18
C PRO A 428 9.48 -10.74 -21.32
N ALA A 429 10.61 -10.66 -22.02
CA ALA A 429 10.75 -9.85 -23.21
C ALA A 429 9.67 -10.23 -24.25
N GLY A 430 8.99 -9.24 -24.83
CA GLY A 430 7.93 -9.43 -25.83
C GLY A 430 6.60 -9.98 -25.28
N ALA A 431 6.40 -10.00 -23.96
CA ALA A 431 5.14 -10.40 -23.33
C ALA A 431 4.68 -9.37 -22.29
N TRP A 432 3.37 -9.26 -22.07
CA TRP A 432 2.81 -8.37 -21.04
C TRP A 432 3.08 -8.87 -19.62
N ASP A 433 3.10 -10.20 -19.46
CA ASP A 433 3.35 -10.89 -18.20
C ASP A 433 3.88 -12.32 -18.45
N ASN A 434 4.07 -13.08 -17.39
CA ASN A 434 4.47 -14.49 -17.46
C ASN A 434 3.27 -15.45 -17.55
N LYS A 435 2.04 -14.95 -17.79
CA LYS A 435 0.80 -15.74 -17.82
C LYS A 435 0.13 -15.76 -19.20
N GLY A 436 0.71 -15.09 -20.21
CA GLY A 436 0.13 -15.07 -21.56
C GLY A 436 -1.06 -14.11 -21.71
N SER A 437 -1.14 -13.09 -20.86
CA SER A 437 -2.13 -12.03 -20.99
C SER A 437 -1.91 -11.23 -22.27
N ALA A 438 -3.02 -10.76 -22.87
CA ALA A 438 -2.98 -10.01 -24.12
C ALA A 438 -4.11 -8.97 -24.19
N VAL A 439 -3.93 -7.96 -25.04
CA VAL A 439 -4.93 -6.91 -25.28
C VAL A 439 -5.04 -6.63 -26.78
N TRP A 440 -6.26 -6.50 -27.26
CA TRP A 440 -6.58 -6.10 -28.63
C TRP A 440 -7.44 -4.85 -28.61
N VAL A 441 -7.22 -3.97 -29.60
CA VAL A 441 -8.08 -2.82 -29.87
C VAL A 441 -8.50 -2.88 -31.34
N ASN A 442 -9.79 -2.90 -31.61
CA ASN A 442 -10.36 -3.07 -32.96
C ASN A 442 -9.79 -4.31 -33.68
N GLY A 443 -9.57 -5.40 -32.98
CA GLY A 443 -8.99 -6.64 -33.51
C GLY A 443 -7.46 -6.63 -33.69
N ASN A 444 -6.78 -5.51 -33.46
CA ASN A 444 -5.34 -5.42 -33.55
C ASN A 444 -4.69 -5.70 -32.18
N LEU A 445 -3.76 -6.65 -32.15
CA LEU A 445 -2.98 -6.97 -30.97
C LEU A 445 -2.08 -5.78 -30.59
N ILE A 446 -2.16 -5.34 -29.34
CA ILE A 446 -1.32 -4.26 -28.80
C ILE A 446 -0.05 -4.89 -28.25
N PRO A 447 1.13 -4.50 -28.74
CA PRO A 447 2.39 -5.06 -28.26
C PRO A 447 2.71 -4.60 -26.82
N PRO A 448 3.36 -5.44 -26.01
CA PRO A 448 3.86 -5.04 -24.71
C PRO A 448 5.02 -4.03 -24.84
N PRO A 449 5.37 -3.33 -23.74
CA PRO A 449 6.59 -2.53 -23.71
C PRO A 449 7.85 -3.36 -23.99
N GLN A 450 8.89 -2.68 -24.47
CA GLN A 450 10.24 -3.26 -24.47
C GLN A 450 10.82 -3.11 -23.08
N TRP A 451 10.63 -4.16 -22.25
CA TRP A 451 11.07 -4.14 -20.86
C TRP A 451 12.57 -3.97 -20.72
N ILE A 452 13.04 -2.99 -19.95
CA ILE A 452 14.48 -2.76 -19.70
C ILE A 452 15.12 -3.98 -19.07
N ARG A 453 14.38 -4.70 -18.23
CA ARG A 453 14.84 -5.90 -17.52
C ARG A 453 14.02 -7.13 -17.85
N GLY A 454 13.61 -7.26 -19.12
CA GLY A 454 12.74 -8.36 -19.57
C GLY A 454 13.23 -9.74 -19.16
N GLY A 455 12.41 -10.48 -18.40
CA GLY A 455 12.71 -11.83 -17.89
C GLY A 455 13.71 -11.92 -16.75
N GLN A 456 14.20 -10.80 -16.21
CA GLN A 456 15.13 -10.82 -15.08
C GLN A 456 14.46 -11.35 -13.82
N LYS A 457 15.19 -12.17 -13.06
CA LYS A 457 14.75 -12.67 -11.76
C LYS A 457 14.57 -11.53 -10.76
N GLY A 458 13.48 -11.61 -9.97
CA GLY A 458 13.19 -10.66 -8.93
C GLY A 458 14.20 -10.69 -7.79
N ASN A 459 14.48 -9.48 -7.27
CA ASN A 459 15.36 -9.28 -6.13
C ASN A 459 14.95 -7.98 -5.43
N LEU A 460 14.88 -7.97 -4.11
CA LEU A 460 14.49 -6.78 -3.35
C LEU A 460 15.56 -5.66 -3.41
N GLU A 461 16.81 -6.00 -3.73
CA GLU A 461 17.89 -5.01 -3.92
C GLU A 461 17.92 -4.41 -5.33
N ILE A 462 17.07 -4.90 -6.25
CA ILE A 462 16.96 -4.39 -7.61
C ILE A 462 15.72 -3.49 -7.71
N PRO A 463 15.86 -2.17 -7.86
CA PRO A 463 14.72 -1.26 -8.05
C PRO A 463 13.89 -1.62 -9.27
N LEU A 464 12.57 -1.42 -9.21
CA LEU A 464 11.72 -1.41 -10.40
C LEU A 464 12.06 -0.20 -11.27
N ILE A 465 11.94 -0.30 -12.59
CA ILE A 465 12.23 0.78 -13.55
C ILE A 465 11.01 1.11 -14.40
N ASP A 466 10.47 0.13 -15.14
CA ASP A 466 9.38 0.30 -16.10
C ASP A 466 8.28 -0.77 -15.99
N GLU A 467 8.38 -1.66 -14.99
CA GLU A 467 7.47 -2.78 -14.82
C GLU A 467 6.04 -2.38 -14.45
N GLY A 468 5.83 -1.17 -13.89
CA GLY A 468 4.51 -0.69 -13.50
C GLY A 468 3.94 0.35 -14.45
N TYR A 469 2.65 0.24 -14.78
CA TYR A 469 1.98 1.15 -15.71
C TYR A 469 1.95 2.61 -15.24
N ALA A 470 1.95 2.86 -13.94
CA ALA A 470 1.77 4.19 -13.37
C ALA A 470 3.05 5.06 -13.41
N TYR A 471 4.22 4.46 -13.67
CA TYR A 471 5.51 5.15 -13.67
C TYR A 471 6.35 4.93 -14.92
N ARG A 472 5.83 4.20 -15.91
CA ARG A 472 6.38 4.15 -17.27
C ARG A 472 5.56 5.01 -18.22
N ALA A 473 6.13 5.29 -19.39
CA ALA A 473 5.38 5.96 -20.46
C ALA A 473 4.09 5.19 -20.81
N PRO A 474 2.94 5.86 -20.89
CA PRO A 474 1.69 5.22 -21.28
C PRO A 474 1.76 4.60 -22.68
N THR A 475 1.02 3.51 -22.88
CA THR A 475 0.89 2.88 -24.21
C THR A 475 0.03 3.75 -25.11
N LYS A 476 0.57 4.12 -26.28
CA LYS A 476 -0.14 4.92 -27.27
C LYS A 476 -0.92 4.01 -28.22
N ILE A 477 -2.24 4.24 -28.36
CA ILE A 477 -3.15 3.46 -29.18
C ILE A 477 -3.90 4.40 -30.12
N PHE A 478 -3.96 4.06 -31.40
CA PHE A 478 -4.80 4.78 -32.38
C PHE A 478 -6.26 4.36 -32.17
N LEU A 479 -7.12 5.33 -31.94
CA LEU A 479 -8.57 5.18 -31.88
C LEU A 479 -9.20 5.79 -33.12
N LYS A 480 -10.14 5.07 -33.74
CA LYS A 480 -11.01 5.59 -34.77
C LYS A 480 -12.11 6.45 -34.18
N GLN A 481 -12.63 7.39 -34.96
CA GLN A 481 -13.85 8.11 -34.59
C GLN A 481 -15.00 7.12 -34.31
N GLY A 482 -15.72 7.32 -33.22
CA GLY A 482 -16.78 6.43 -32.77
C GLY A 482 -16.32 5.44 -31.72
N TRP A 483 -17.01 4.31 -31.63
CA TRP A 483 -16.72 3.26 -30.65
C TRP A 483 -15.56 2.37 -31.12
N ASN A 484 -14.63 2.12 -30.21
CA ASN A 484 -13.48 1.24 -30.39
C ASN A 484 -13.63 0.04 -29.45
N ASP A 485 -13.59 -1.16 -29.99
CA ASP A 485 -13.69 -2.39 -29.23
C ASP A 485 -12.36 -2.73 -28.58
N VAL A 486 -12.40 -3.07 -27.31
CA VAL A 486 -11.24 -3.52 -26.53
C VAL A 486 -11.51 -4.91 -26.00
N LEU A 487 -10.61 -5.85 -26.26
CA LEU A 487 -10.65 -7.21 -25.72
C LEU A 487 -9.38 -7.46 -24.91
N ILE A 488 -9.54 -8.02 -23.73
CA ILE A 488 -8.43 -8.41 -22.85
C ILE A 488 -8.53 -9.90 -22.54
N LYS A 489 -7.42 -10.61 -22.71
CA LYS A 489 -7.25 -12.00 -22.31
C LYS A 489 -6.49 -12.05 -21.00
N VAL A 490 -6.99 -12.79 -20.02
CA VAL A 490 -6.37 -12.99 -18.72
C VAL A 490 -6.39 -14.46 -18.33
N PRO A 491 -5.39 -15.24 -18.76
CA PRO A 491 -5.24 -16.64 -18.36
C PRO A 491 -4.62 -16.74 -16.96
N VAL A 492 -4.88 -17.86 -16.32
CA VAL A 492 -4.18 -18.28 -15.11
C VAL A 492 -3.95 -19.78 -15.13
N GLY A 493 -2.79 -20.22 -14.63
CA GLY A 493 -2.50 -21.60 -14.31
C GLY A 493 -2.87 -21.92 -12.85
N SER A 494 -1.91 -22.45 -12.08
CA SER A 494 -2.08 -22.67 -10.65
C SER A 494 -2.04 -21.34 -9.87
N PHE A 495 -2.81 -21.25 -8.78
CA PHE A 495 -2.72 -20.16 -7.81
C PHE A 495 -1.51 -20.28 -6.86
N LYS A 496 -0.84 -21.41 -6.85
CA LYS A 496 0.40 -21.59 -6.10
C LYS A 496 1.56 -20.96 -6.87
N GLY A 497 2.18 -19.93 -6.31
CA GLY A 497 3.47 -19.41 -6.77
C GLY A 497 4.59 -20.42 -6.44
N LYS A 498 5.80 -20.20 -6.98
CA LYS A 498 6.97 -21.03 -6.64
C LYS A 498 7.33 -20.89 -5.15
N ASP A 499 7.15 -19.70 -4.63
CA ASP A 499 7.36 -19.32 -3.24
C ASP A 499 6.53 -18.06 -2.94
N TRP A 500 6.60 -17.58 -1.70
CA TRP A 500 5.90 -16.36 -1.28
C TRP A 500 6.39 -15.09 -2.00
N GLN A 501 7.61 -15.09 -2.56
CA GLN A 501 8.19 -13.95 -3.26
C GLN A 501 7.65 -13.79 -4.69
N ASN A 502 7.08 -14.85 -5.26
CA ASN A 502 6.41 -14.82 -6.57
C ASN A 502 4.93 -15.22 -6.44
N PRO A 503 4.13 -14.49 -5.66
CA PRO A 503 2.73 -14.81 -5.45
C PRO A 503 1.93 -14.61 -6.74
N VAL A 504 0.86 -15.38 -6.89
CA VAL A 504 0.00 -15.27 -8.04
C VAL A 504 -1.00 -14.13 -7.83
N LYS A 505 -0.76 -13.01 -8.48
CA LYS A 505 -1.76 -11.96 -8.71
C LYS A 505 -2.52 -12.28 -9.99
N TRP A 506 -3.81 -12.02 -10.01
CA TRP A 506 -4.63 -12.19 -11.21
C TRP A 506 -5.48 -10.97 -11.42
N MET A 507 -4.97 -10.06 -12.21
CA MET A 507 -5.56 -8.76 -12.44
C MET A 507 -5.09 -8.16 -13.77
N PHE A 508 -5.87 -7.21 -14.29
CA PHE A 508 -5.43 -6.35 -15.38
C PHE A 508 -5.79 -4.89 -15.12
N THR A 509 -5.08 -4.01 -15.78
CA THR A 509 -5.36 -2.57 -15.83
C THR A 509 -5.47 -2.17 -17.28
N PHE A 510 -6.52 -1.45 -17.62
CA PHE A 510 -6.68 -0.76 -18.90
C PHE A 510 -7.53 0.49 -18.65
N VAL A 511 -6.94 1.65 -18.80
CA VAL A 511 -7.63 2.92 -18.56
C VAL A 511 -7.00 4.03 -19.38
N GLN A 512 -7.83 4.91 -19.91
CA GLN A 512 -7.38 6.11 -20.60
C GLN A 512 -6.72 7.07 -19.63
N VAL A 513 -5.58 7.64 -20.04
CA VAL A 513 -4.90 8.70 -19.28
C VAL A 513 -4.87 9.98 -20.11
N PRO A 514 -4.81 11.17 -19.46
CA PRO A 514 -4.60 12.41 -20.19
C PRO A 514 -3.40 12.29 -21.12
N SER A 515 -3.49 12.86 -22.31
CA SER A 515 -2.32 13.06 -23.16
C SER A 515 -1.52 14.21 -22.59
N ASP A 516 -0.22 14.04 -22.48
CA ASP A 516 0.71 15.10 -22.10
C ASP A 516 0.64 16.28 -23.08
#